data_fcdfe5e415e9809c57b3d663ec0d2b3f
#
_entry.id   fcdfe5e415e9809c57b3d663ec0d2b3f
#
_cell.length_a   1.000
_cell.length_b   1.000
_cell.length_c   1.000
_cell.angle_alpha   90.00
_cell.angle_beta   90.00
_cell.angle_gamma   90.00
#
_symmetry.space_group_name_H-M   'P 1'
#
loop_
_entity.id
_entity.type
_entity.pdbx_description
1 polymer ?
#
loop_
_entity_poly.entity_id
_entity_poly.type
_entity_poly.pdbx_seq_one_letter_code
_entity_poly.pdbx_strand_id
1 'polypeptide(L)'
;MNTKLIFQLSLFGLAMAIATVFWIPSNIEPIFWVVIFIICAYLIAKKSTGKYFLHGLLVSIVNSVWITAAHIIFVSTYLSNHPQQVEMMAKMPLPTHPRIMMLITGPIIGIISGLILGLFAFVASNIVKKKAPEL
;
A
#
# COMPACT_ATOMS: atom_id res chain seq x y z
N MET A 1 -3.52 9.15 17.81
CA MET A 1 -3.09 8.42 16.60
C MET A 1 -1.82 7.64 16.87
N ASN A 2 -1.76 6.37 16.50
CA ASN A 2 -0.59 5.53 16.74
C ASN A 2 0.39 5.60 15.55
N THR A 3 1.19 6.65 15.51
CA THR A 3 2.13 6.89 14.41
C THR A 3 3.20 5.81 14.28
N LYS A 4 3.64 5.24 15.40
CA LYS A 4 4.59 4.12 15.39
C LYS A 4 4.01 2.90 14.70
N LEU A 5 2.76 2.56 14.98
CA LEU A 5 2.07 1.47 14.31
C LEU A 5 1.92 1.72 12.81
N ILE A 6 1.53 2.94 12.43
CA ILE A 6 1.39 3.34 11.01
C ILE A 6 2.72 3.14 10.30
N PHE A 7 3.82 3.60 10.87
CA PHE A 7 5.15 3.45 10.27
C PHE A 7 5.54 1.97 10.17
N GLN A 8 5.35 1.20 11.25
CA GLN A 8 5.69 -0.23 11.26
C GLN A 8 4.92 -1.02 10.19
N LEU A 9 3.61 -0.76 10.05
CA LEU A 9 2.79 -1.43 9.05
C LEU A 9 3.15 -0.99 7.62
N SER A 10 3.61 0.25 7.45
CA SER A 10 4.07 0.73 6.14
C SER A 10 5.33 0.01 5.65
N LEU A 11 6.05 -0.69 6.52
CA LEU A 11 7.21 -1.49 6.12
C LEU A 11 6.81 -2.68 5.23
N PHE A 12 5.57 -3.16 5.31
CA PHE A 12 5.02 -4.09 4.31
C PHE A 12 5.05 -3.46 2.91
N GLY A 13 4.71 -2.17 2.81
CA GLY A 13 4.78 -1.42 1.56
C GLY A 13 6.20 -1.31 1.03
N LEU A 14 7.17 -1.06 1.92
CA LEU A 14 8.58 -1.03 1.52
C LEU A 14 9.04 -2.40 1.00
N ALA A 15 8.69 -3.49 1.69
CA ALA A 15 9.01 -4.84 1.26
C ALA A 15 8.36 -5.16 -0.09
N MET A 16 7.09 -4.82 -0.28
CA MET A 16 6.40 -4.99 -1.55
C MET A 16 6.97 -4.11 -2.65
N ALA A 17 7.38 -2.90 -2.32
CA ALA A 17 8.02 -1.99 -3.29
C ALA A 17 9.25 -2.64 -3.91
N ILE A 18 10.11 -3.21 -3.09
CA ILE A 18 11.31 -3.92 -3.55
C ILE A 18 10.93 -5.21 -4.28
N ALA A 19 10.03 -6.00 -3.71
CA ALA A 19 9.63 -7.30 -4.27
C ALA A 19 8.96 -7.13 -5.64
N THR A 20 8.12 -6.11 -5.84
CA THR A 20 7.46 -5.87 -7.12
C THR A 20 8.42 -5.38 -8.20
N VAL A 21 9.48 -4.67 -7.83
CA VAL A 21 10.50 -4.26 -8.79
C VAL A 21 11.24 -5.48 -9.36
N PHE A 22 11.60 -6.46 -8.51
CA PHE A 22 12.53 -7.52 -8.89
C PHE A 22 11.88 -8.88 -9.09
N TRP A 23 10.84 -9.24 -8.35
CA TRP A 23 10.37 -10.64 -8.28
C TRP A 23 8.88 -10.84 -8.56
N ILE A 24 8.00 -9.94 -8.13
CA ILE A 24 6.55 -10.17 -8.18
C ILE A 24 5.97 -9.59 -9.47
N PRO A 25 5.41 -10.42 -10.38
CA PRO A 25 4.74 -9.92 -11.57
C PRO A 25 3.36 -9.34 -11.24
N SER A 26 2.84 -8.48 -12.14
CA SER A 26 1.58 -7.76 -11.94
C SER A 26 0.38 -8.68 -11.77
N ASN A 27 0.39 -9.87 -12.37
CA ASN A 27 -0.76 -10.80 -12.33
C ASN A 27 -0.98 -11.44 -10.97
N ILE A 28 0.06 -11.59 -10.13
CA ILE A 28 -0.04 -12.18 -8.79
C ILE A 28 0.07 -11.14 -7.67
N GLU A 29 0.47 -9.92 -7.98
CA GLU A 29 0.64 -8.83 -7.01
C GLU A 29 -0.62 -8.57 -6.18
N PRO A 30 -1.85 -8.55 -6.77
CA PRO A 30 -3.07 -8.31 -5.97
C PRO A 30 -3.30 -9.32 -4.86
N ILE A 31 -2.88 -10.57 -5.03
CA ILE A 31 -3.00 -11.61 -4.00
C ILE A 31 -2.17 -11.24 -2.77
N PHE A 32 -0.93 -10.78 -2.96
CA PHE A 32 -0.08 -10.32 -1.87
C PHE A 32 -0.67 -9.12 -1.15
N TRP A 33 -1.24 -8.16 -1.90
CA TRP A 33 -1.86 -6.97 -1.31
C TRP A 33 -3.09 -7.31 -0.48
N VAL A 34 -3.92 -8.25 -0.91
CA VAL A 34 -5.08 -8.71 -0.12
C VAL A 34 -4.62 -9.29 1.21
N VAL A 35 -3.61 -10.15 1.20
CA VAL A 35 -3.05 -10.74 2.43
C VAL A 35 -2.49 -9.66 3.35
N ILE A 36 -1.73 -8.72 2.81
CA ILE A 36 -1.16 -7.61 3.58
C ILE A 36 -2.26 -6.73 4.19
N PHE A 37 -3.30 -6.42 3.42
CA PHE A 37 -4.43 -5.62 3.90
C PHE A 37 -5.16 -6.30 5.05
N ILE A 38 -5.37 -7.61 4.98
CA ILE A 38 -5.99 -8.39 6.06
C ILE A 38 -5.12 -8.34 7.32
N ILE A 39 -3.81 -8.54 7.18
CA ILE A 39 -2.88 -8.48 8.30
C ILE A 39 -2.84 -7.08 8.91
N CYS A 40 -2.72 -6.05 8.09
CA CYS A 40 -2.71 -4.65 8.55
C CYS A 40 -4.02 -4.28 9.24
N ALA A 41 -5.16 -4.66 8.66
CA ALA A 41 -6.46 -4.38 9.25
C ALA A 41 -6.62 -5.04 10.62
N TYR A 42 -6.19 -6.29 10.74
CA TYR A 42 -6.20 -7.02 12.01
C TYR A 42 -5.33 -6.32 13.06
N LEU A 43 -4.12 -5.96 12.70
CA LEU A 43 -3.18 -5.33 13.63
C LEU A 43 -3.65 -3.91 14.04
N ILE A 44 -4.23 -3.16 13.12
CA ILE A 44 -4.83 -1.86 13.43
C ILE A 44 -5.98 -2.04 14.42
N ALA A 45 -6.88 -2.98 14.15
CA ALA A 45 -8.01 -3.26 15.01
C ALA A 45 -7.57 -3.69 16.40
N LYS A 46 -6.51 -4.48 16.51
CA LYS A 46 -6.02 -5.03 17.77
C LYS A 46 -5.19 -4.03 18.59
N LYS A 47 -4.36 -3.23 17.93
CA LYS A 47 -3.35 -2.40 18.60
C LYS A 47 -3.74 -0.93 18.75
N SER A 48 -4.61 -0.40 17.89
CA SER A 48 -5.05 0.98 18.03
C SER A 48 -6.32 1.07 18.90
N THR A 49 -6.51 2.23 19.52
CA THR A 49 -7.63 2.45 20.45
C THR A 49 -8.81 3.19 19.82
N GLY A 50 -8.69 3.54 18.56
CA GLY A 50 -9.72 4.24 17.80
C GLY A 50 -9.20 4.72 16.47
N LYS A 51 -10.00 5.46 15.72
CA LYS A 51 -9.63 6.03 14.40
C LYS A 51 -9.13 4.95 13.42
N TYR A 52 -9.79 3.80 13.41
CA TYR A 52 -9.36 2.63 12.63
C TYR A 52 -9.27 2.93 11.14
N PHE A 53 -10.30 3.59 10.60
CA PHE A 53 -10.31 3.99 9.20
C PHE A 53 -9.12 4.89 8.86
N LEU A 54 -8.87 5.89 9.69
CA LEU A 54 -7.77 6.84 9.48
C LEU A 54 -6.41 6.17 9.57
N HIS A 55 -6.24 5.21 10.48
CA HIS A 55 -5.01 4.40 10.54
C HIS A 55 -4.77 3.65 9.23
N GLY A 56 -5.78 2.96 8.70
CA GLY A 56 -5.69 2.25 7.44
C GLY A 56 -5.36 3.18 6.27
N LEU A 57 -6.04 4.31 6.20
CA LEU A 57 -5.78 5.31 5.18
C LEU A 57 -4.33 5.80 5.21
N LEU A 58 -3.82 6.14 6.39
CA LEU A 58 -2.45 6.65 6.54
C LEU A 58 -1.41 5.57 6.28
N VAL A 59 -1.64 4.33 6.67
CA VAL A 59 -0.75 3.21 6.33
C VAL A 59 -0.59 3.11 4.81
N SER A 60 -1.68 3.14 4.06
CA SER A 60 -1.62 3.06 2.60
C SER A 60 -0.97 4.27 1.96
N ILE A 61 -1.17 5.47 2.50
CA ILE A 61 -0.51 6.66 1.99
C ILE A 61 1.02 6.54 2.17
N VAL A 62 1.48 6.10 3.33
CA VAL A 62 2.92 5.89 3.56
C VAL A 62 3.45 4.74 2.70
N ASN A 63 2.68 3.65 2.54
CA ASN A 63 3.02 2.58 1.61
C ASN A 63 3.24 3.11 0.20
N SER A 64 2.37 4.01 -0.27
CA SER A 64 2.49 4.57 -1.62
C SER A 64 3.75 5.40 -1.80
N VAL A 65 4.22 6.07 -0.75
CA VAL A 65 5.49 6.79 -0.78
C VAL A 65 6.65 5.82 -1.02
N TRP A 66 6.72 4.71 -0.28
CA TRP A 66 7.75 3.69 -0.47
C TRP A 66 7.70 3.08 -1.87
N ILE A 67 6.50 2.73 -2.33
CA ILE A 67 6.30 2.08 -3.63
C ILE A 67 6.67 3.03 -4.76
N THR A 68 6.20 4.25 -4.72
CA THR A 68 6.49 5.27 -5.75
C THR A 68 7.99 5.55 -5.80
N ALA A 69 8.63 5.72 -4.66
CA ALA A 69 10.07 5.96 -4.60
C ALA A 69 10.86 4.80 -5.21
N ALA A 70 10.54 3.57 -4.85
CA ALA A 70 11.23 2.39 -5.38
C ALA A 70 11.00 2.23 -6.90
N HIS A 71 9.79 2.43 -7.38
CA HIS A 71 9.47 2.32 -8.80
C HIS A 71 10.16 3.41 -9.62
N ILE A 72 10.28 4.63 -9.10
CA ILE A 72 11.00 5.72 -9.77
C ILE A 72 12.50 5.45 -9.80
N ILE A 73 13.09 5.01 -8.68
CA ILE A 73 14.52 4.72 -8.58
C ILE A 73 14.90 3.57 -9.52
N PHE A 74 14.09 2.52 -9.55
CA PHE A 74 14.34 1.31 -10.34
C PHE A 74 13.42 1.21 -11.57
N VAL A 75 13.09 2.33 -12.20
CA VAL A 75 12.07 2.39 -13.25
C VAL A 75 12.34 1.42 -14.38
N SER A 76 13.60 1.30 -14.84
CA SER A 76 13.95 0.42 -15.95
C SER A 76 13.72 -1.05 -15.58
N THR A 77 14.13 -1.46 -14.39
CA THR A 77 13.93 -2.83 -13.90
C THR A 77 12.45 -3.12 -13.68
N TYR A 78 11.73 -2.18 -13.08
CA TYR A 78 10.29 -2.32 -12.84
C TYR A 78 9.54 -2.52 -14.15
N LEU A 79 9.77 -1.65 -15.14
CA LEU A 79 9.08 -1.74 -16.42
C LEU A 79 9.42 -3.00 -17.20
N SER A 80 10.69 -3.48 -17.13
CA SER A 80 11.08 -4.71 -17.81
C SER A 80 10.38 -5.95 -17.22
N ASN A 81 10.03 -5.93 -15.94
CA ASN A 81 9.31 -7.00 -15.26
C ASN A 81 7.78 -6.85 -15.30
N HIS A 82 7.27 -5.72 -15.81
CA HIS A 82 5.84 -5.41 -15.85
C HIS A 82 5.42 -4.89 -17.23
N PRO A 83 5.39 -5.75 -18.27
CA PRO A 83 5.05 -5.31 -19.62
C PRO A 83 3.66 -4.69 -19.74
N GLN A 84 2.70 -5.11 -18.91
CA GLN A 84 1.36 -4.49 -18.89
C GLN A 84 1.41 -3.02 -18.46
N GLN A 85 2.35 -2.66 -17.58
CA GLN A 85 2.53 -1.26 -17.16
C GLN A 85 3.09 -0.41 -18.30
N VAL A 86 3.98 -0.97 -19.12
CA VAL A 86 4.51 -0.28 -20.29
C VAL A 86 3.37 0.05 -21.28
N GLU A 87 2.51 -0.92 -21.57
CA GLU A 87 1.35 -0.72 -22.46
C GLU A 87 0.39 0.32 -21.87
N MET A 88 0.12 0.26 -20.58
CA MET A 88 -0.76 1.21 -19.90
C MET A 88 -0.18 2.62 -19.96
N MET A 89 1.11 2.79 -19.72
CA MET A 89 1.79 4.10 -19.77
C MET A 89 1.82 4.69 -21.15
N ALA A 90 1.91 3.88 -22.21
CA ALA A 90 1.87 4.34 -23.59
C ALA A 90 0.55 5.02 -23.94
N LYS A 91 -0.53 4.68 -23.22
CA LYS A 91 -1.87 5.26 -23.42
C LYS A 91 -2.14 6.45 -22.50
N MET A 92 -1.24 6.79 -21.60
CA MET A 92 -1.39 7.91 -20.67
C MET A 92 -0.92 9.22 -21.29
N PRO A 93 -1.32 10.39 -20.70
CA PRO A 93 -0.99 11.71 -21.26
C PRO A 93 0.51 12.01 -21.40
N LEU A 94 1.37 11.37 -20.60
CA LEU A 94 2.82 11.60 -20.60
C LEU A 94 3.59 10.29 -20.82
N PRO A 95 3.43 9.63 -21.99
CA PRO A 95 4.02 8.29 -22.21
C PRO A 95 5.55 8.30 -22.26
N THR A 96 6.19 9.45 -22.54
CA THR A 96 7.64 9.60 -22.60
C THR A 96 8.26 9.95 -21.24
N HIS A 97 7.44 10.15 -20.21
CA HIS A 97 7.88 10.54 -18.86
C HIS A 97 7.37 9.58 -17.80
N PRO A 98 7.83 8.32 -17.76
CA PRO A 98 7.29 7.31 -16.84
C PRO A 98 7.48 7.68 -15.36
N ARG A 99 8.58 8.33 -15.00
CA ARG A 99 8.81 8.76 -13.61
C ARG A 99 7.82 9.81 -13.17
N ILE A 100 7.49 10.77 -14.03
CA ILE A 100 6.49 11.81 -13.74
C ILE A 100 5.11 11.17 -13.58
N MET A 101 4.75 10.24 -14.45
CA MET A 101 3.49 9.52 -14.35
C MET A 101 3.40 8.71 -13.05
N MET A 102 4.48 8.03 -12.64
CA MET A 102 4.53 7.31 -11.37
C MET A 102 4.37 8.26 -10.18
N LEU A 103 4.98 9.43 -10.24
CA LEU A 103 4.88 10.44 -9.18
C LEU A 103 3.45 10.98 -9.03
N ILE A 104 2.70 11.06 -10.13
CA ILE A 104 1.29 11.50 -10.13
C ILE A 104 0.36 10.36 -9.71
N THR A 105 0.52 9.17 -10.30
CA THR A 105 -0.38 8.04 -10.07
C THR A 105 -0.17 7.37 -8.72
N GLY A 106 1.05 7.36 -8.19
CA GLY A 106 1.38 6.73 -6.92
C GLY A 106 0.52 7.22 -5.76
N PRO A 107 0.51 8.54 -5.48
CA PRO A 107 -0.34 9.09 -4.42
C PRO A 107 -1.83 8.86 -4.63
N ILE A 108 -2.31 8.91 -5.87
CA ILE A 108 -3.72 8.66 -6.21
C ILE A 108 -4.08 7.20 -5.84
N ILE A 109 -3.26 6.25 -6.27
CA ILE A 109 -3.44 4.84 -5.93
C ILE A 109 -3.35 4.63 -4.41
N GLY A 110 -2.43 5.33 -3.74
CA GLY A 110 -2.29 5.30 -2.29
C GLY A 110 -3.55 5.74 -1.56
N ILE A 111 -4.20 6.80 -2.02
CA ILE A 111 -5.45 7.30 -1.45
C ILE A 111 -6.58 6.28 -1.69
N ILE A 112 -6.74 5.77 -2.91
CA ILE A 112 -7.77 4.79 -3.24
C ILE A 112 -7.57 3.51 -2.41
N SER A 113 -6.36 2.98 -2.38
CA SER A 113 -6.00 1.81 -1.58
C SER A 113 -6.20 2.08 -0.09
N GLY A 114 -5.92 3.31 0.35
CA GLY A 114 -6.12 3.74 1.72
C GLY A 114 -7.58 3.76 2.15
N LEU A 115 -8.48 4.16 1.27
CA LEU A 115 -9.91 4.07 1.52
C LEU A 115 -10.33 2.61 1.72
N ILE A 116 -9.80 1.71 0.92
CA ILE A 116 -10.07 0.27 1.01
C ILE A 116 -9.49 -0.31 2.31
N LEU A 117 -8.22 -0.04 2.61
CA LEU A 117 -7.58 -0.52 3.84
C LEU A 117 -8.24 0.08 5.08
N GLY A 118 -8.60 1.36 5.02
CA GLY A 118 -9.34 2.02 6.09
C GLY A 118 -10.67 1.34 6.39
N LEU A 119 -11.39 0.97 5.34
CA LEU A 119 -12.65 0.24 5.46
C LEU A 119 -12.42 -1.15 6.06
N PHE A 120 -11.38 -1.86 5.62
CA PHE A 120 -10.99 -3.16 6.17
C PHE A 120 -10.68 -3.04 7.67
N ALA A 121 -9.92 -2.02 8.06
CA ALA A 121 -9.56 -1.78 9.45
C ALA A 121 -10.80 -1.47 10.31
N PHE A 122 -11.71 -0.68 9.79
CA PHE A 122 -12.97 -0.36 10.46
C PHE A 122 -13.81 -1.62 10.68
N VAL A 123 -13.99 -2.43 9.64
CA VAL A 123 -14.73 -3.70 9.74
C VAL A 123 -14.03 -4.65 10.72
N ALA A 124 -12.72 -4.77 10.64
CA ALA A 124 -11.94 -5.60 11.56
C ALA A 124 -12.12 -5.17 13.00
N SER A 125 -12.22 -3.87 13.26
CA SER A 125 -12.41 -3.33 14.62
C SER A 125 -13.73 -3.80 15.26
N ASN A 126 -14.73 -4.11 14.45
CA ASN A 126 -16.01 -4.64 14.93
C ASN A 126 -16.00 -6.16 15.14
N ILE A 127 -15.04 -6.85 14.55
CA ILE A 127 -14.93 -8.31 14.60
C ILE A 127 -13.90 -8.74 15.64
N VAL A 128 -12.75 -8.05 15.69
CA VAL A 128 -11.64 -8.39 16.58
C VAL A 128 -11.97 -7.99 18.00
N LYS A 129 -12.01 -8.99 18.90
CA LYS A 129 -12.16 -8.74 20.35
C LYS A 129 -10.82 -8.29 20.92
N LYS A 130 -10.80 -7.10 21.48
CA LYS A 130 -9.63 -6.61 22.23
C LYS A 130 -9.61 -7.24 23.60
N LYS A 131 -8.40 -7.49 24.14
CA LYS A 131 -8.27 -7.80 25.55
C LYS A 131 -8.80 -6.62 26.36
N ALA A 132 -9.55 -6.91 27.43
CA ALA A 132 -9.92 -5.90 28.40
C ALA A 132 -8.64 -5.22 28.91
N PRO A 133 -8.65 -3.90 29.11
CA PRO A 133 -7.49 -3.24 29.69
C PRO A 133 -7.20 -3.84 31.05
N GLU A 134 -5.94 -4.21 31.29
CA GLU A 134 -5.49 -4.64 32.59
C GLU A 134 -5.59 -3.46 33.55
N LEU A 135 -6.34 -3.67 34.62
CA LEU A 135 -6.49 -2.64 35.66
C LEU A 135 -5.25 -2.61 36.56
#